data_e050577e391b745cf449e258355d3737
#
_entry.id   e050577e391b745cf449e258355d3737
#
_cell.length_a   1.000
_cell.length_b   1.000
_cell.length_c   1.000
_cell.angle_alpha   90.00
_cell.angle_beta   90.00
_cell.angle_gamma   90.00
#
_symmetry.space_group_name_H-M   'P 1'
#
loop_
_entity.id
_entity.type
_entity.pdbx_description
1 polymer ?
#
loop_
_entity_poly.entity_id
_entity_poly.type
_entity_poly.pdbx_seq_one_letter_code
_entity_poly.pdbx_strand_id
1 'polypeptide(L)'
;MKKTWLSAGQILLTLIVVVVAALVLWRIINYYMFSPWTRDGHVRADVIQVAPDVSGLITAVQVADNQEVTRGQVLFVIDQARYALTERLAEATLAQRRATLAQAKREYARNLQLGNLVASEQVEESRTRVEQGEAAVADAQVSLDTAKLNLQRTTIVSPVDGYLNDRAPRVGEYVPAGRAVLSVVDRNSFRVDGYFEETKLRGIHIGQPVDIVVMGEPHPLRGHVQSIVAAIEDRDRTQGANLLPNVNPAFSWVRLAQRVPVRVVLDEVPDDFRMIAGRTATVAVRTDTRRDDKTKPAAGASAATVPPASSPASSPASAPAASAPAAASATGASQ
;
A
#
# COMPACT_ATOMS: atom_id res chain seq x y z
N MET A 1 59.50 -50.17 33.19
CA MET A 1 59.04 -48.78 33.30
C MET A 1 58.70 -48.12 31.95
N LYS A 2 59.14 -48.55 30.76
CA LYS A 2 58.85 -47.96 29.47
C LYS A 2 57.42 -48.20 28.93
N LYS A 3 56.78 -49.28 29.32
CA LYS A 3 55.44 -49.70 28.82
C LYS A 3 54.28 -48.87 29.41
N THR A 4 54.44 -48.34 30.61
CA THR A 4 53.45 -47.50 31.27
C THR A 4 53.41 -46.04 30.76
N TRP A 5 54.54 -45.53 30.28
CA TRP A 5 54.63 -44.20 29.65
C TRP A 5 54.00 -44.17 28.24
N LEU A 6 54.12 -45.28 27.50
CA LEU A 6 53.45 -45.40 26.19
C LEU A 6 51.93 -45.49 26.37
N SER A 7 51.45 -46.17 27.39
CA SER A 7 49.99 -46.22 27.72
C SER A 7 49.46 -44.88 28.21
N ALA A 8 50.24 -44.12 29.00
CA ALA A 8 49.85 -42.77 29.44
C ALA A 8 49.79 -41.77 28.26
N GLY A 9 50.74 -41.85 27.30
CA GLY A 9 50.71 -41.00 26.08
C GLY A 9 49.53 -41.34 25.17
N GLN A 10 49.19 -42.61 25.03
CA GLN A 10 47.98 -43.03 24.27
C GLN A 10 46.69 -42.58 24.92
N ILE A 11 46.60 -42.68 26.25
CA ILE A 11 45.43 -42.19 27.01
C ILE A 11 45.30 -40.69 26.88
N LEU A 12 46.40 -39.92 26.97
CA LEU A 12 46.38 -38.46 26.77
C LEU A 12 45.94 -38.12 25.35
N LEU A 13 46.49 -38.82 24.33
CA LEU A 13 46.11 -38.57 22.92
C LEU A 13 44.62 -38.86 22.68
N THR A 14 44.09 -39.98 23.20
CA THR A 14 42.65 -40.27 23.08
C THR A 14 41.78 -39.26 23.81
N LEU A 15 42.20 -38.75 24.96
CA LEU A 15 41.48 -37.71 25.69
C LEU A 15 41.44 -36.40 24.89
N ILE A 16 42.55 -36.01 24.28
CA ILE A 16 42.62 -34.81 23.40
C ILE A 16 41.66 -34.96 22.22
N VAL A 17 41.65 -36.13 21.55
CA VAL A 17 40.75 -36.41 20.42
C VAL A 17 39.30 -36.33 20.85
N VAL A 18 38.95 -36.91 21.99
CA VAL A 18 37.56 -36.87 22.55
C VAL A 18 37.17 -35.46 22.87
N VAL A 19 38.03 -34.63 23.50
CA VAL A 19 37.75 -33.24 23.78
C VAL A 19 37.56 -32.40 22.49
N VAL A 20 38.42 -32.60 21.49
CA VAL A 20 38.28 -31.94 20.19
C VAL A 20 36.97 -32.36 19.50
N ALA A 21 36.66 -33.67 19.50
CA ALA A 21 35.41 -34.19 18.94
C ALA A 21 34.18 -33.60 19.67
N ALA A 22 34.21 -33.49 21.01
CA ALA A 22 33.15 -32.90 21.80
C ALA A 22 32.97 -31.39 21.49
N LEU A 23 34.09 -30.64 21.35
CA LEU A 23 34.05 -29.24 20.97
C LEU A 23 33.50 -29.02 19.56
N VAL A 24 33.90 -29.85 18.59
CA VAL A 24 33.37 -29.81 17.23
C VAL A 24 31.89 -30.14 17.22
N LEU A 25 31.48 -31.19 17.93
CA LEU A 25 30.07 -31.56 18.03
C LEU A 25 29.24 -30.46 18.68
N TRP A 26 29.71 -29.88 19.78
CA TRP A 26 29.06 -28.76 20.44
C TRP A 26 28.94 -27.54 19.51
N ARG A 27 29.99 -27.26 18.73
CA ARG A 27 29.99 -26.17 17.72
C ARG A 27 28.97 -26.42 16.62
N ILE A 28 28.85 -27.66 16.13
CA ILE A 28 27.90 -28.06 15.10
C ILE A 28 26.47 -27.94 15.64
N ILE A 29 26.20 -28.46 16.84
CA ILE A 29 24.88 -28.36 17.46
C ILE A 29 24.48 -26.90 17.64
N ASN A 30 25.38 -26.07 18.17
CA ASN A 30 25.11 -24.64 18.36
C ASN A 30 24.81 -23.92 17.04
N TYR A 31 25.58 -24.26 15.99
CA TYR A 31 25.37 -23.68 14.66
C TYR A 31 24.02 -24.08 14.06
N TYR A 32 23.63 -25.34 14.10
CA TYR A 32 22.37 -25.80 13.50
C TYR A 32 21.12 -25.46 14.32
N MET A 33 21.25 -25.46 15.64
CA MET A 33 20.09 -25.23 16.53
C MET A 33 19.79 -23.74 16.77
N PHE A 34 20.82 -22.89 16.82
CA PHE A 34 20.65 -21.48 17.21
C PHE A 34 20.94 -20.47 16.11
N SER A 35 21.50 -20.89 14.98
CA SER A 35 21.73 -19.97 13.86
C SER A 35 20.39 -19.53 13.25
N PRO A 36 20.10 -18.23 13.14
CA PRO A 36 18.85 -17.75 12.58
C PRO A 36 18.88 -17.82 11.05
N TRP A 37 18.52 -18.99 10.52
CA TRP A 37 18.37 -19.19 9.09
C TRP A 37 17.08 -19.92 8.77
N THR A 38 16.52 -19.68 7.58
CA THR A 38 15.33 -20.34 7.07
C THR A 38 15.44 -20.59 5.58
N ARG A 39 14.86 -21.69 5.10
CA ARG A 39 14.66 -21.99 3.68
C ARG A 39 13.31 -21.51 3.15
N ASP A 40 12.45 -21.09 4.05
CA ASP A 40 11.11 -20.63 3.74
C ASP A 40 11.12 -19.10 3.63
N GLY A 41 11.87 -18.59 2.67
CA GLY A 41 11.88 -17.20 2.28
C GLY A 41 11.19 -17.04 0.92
N HIS A 42 10.40 -16.01 0.76
CA HIS A 42 9.73 -15.69 -0.48
C HIS A 42 10.05 -14.27 -0.94
N VAL A 43 10.45 -14.14 -2.19
CA VAL A 43 10.59 -12.84 -2.84
C VAL A 43 9.19 -12.25 -2.99
N ARG A 44 8.99 -11.05 -2.50
CA ARG A 44 7.74 -10.28 -2.59
C ARG A 44 7.99 -8.95 -3.26
N ALA A 45 6.97 -8.45 -3.93
CA ALA A 45 6.92 -7.10 -4.46
C ALA A 45 5.51 -6.55 -4.28
N ASP A 46 5.38 -5.25 -4.27
CA ASP A 46 4.06 -4.62 -4.22
C ASP A 46 3.45 -4.67 -5.62
N VAL A 47 2.23 -5.20 -5.68
CA VAL A 47 1.47 -5.34 -6.91
C VAL A 47 0.37 -4.28 -6.91
N ILE A 48 0.51 -3.30 -7.79
CA ILE A 48 -0.43 -2.20 -7.90
C ILE A 48 -1.48 -2.56 -8.96
N GLN A 49 -2.72 -2.61 -8.54
CA GLN A 49 -3.85 -2.83 -9.42
C GLN A 49 -4.23 -1.51 -10.09
N VAL A 50 -4.21 -1.47 -11.40
CA VAL A 50 -4.59 -0.29 -12.19
C VAL A 50 -6.06 -0.43 -12.58
N ALA A 51 -6.88 0.45 -12.01
CA ALA A 51 -8.30 0.58 -12.30
C ALA A 51 -8.57 1.94 -12.96
N PRO A 52 -9.35 1.99 -14.05
CA PRO A 52 -9.73 3.26 -14.64
C PRO A 52 -10.76 4.00 -13.77
N ASP A 53 -10.69 5.31 -13.72
CA ASP A 53 -11.67 6.16 -13.03
C ASP A 53 -12.93 6.40 -13.87
N VAL A 54 -12.86 6.14 -15.18
CA VAL A 54 -13.95 6.33 -16.15
C VAL A 54 -14.23 5.04 -16.89
N SER A 55 -15.49 4.81 -17.26
CA SER A 55 -15.93 3.60 -17.94
C SER A 55 -16.01 3.80 -19.46
N GLY A 56 -15.68 2.76 -20.24
CA GLY A 56 -15.84 2.80 -21.69
C GLY A 56 -15.16 1.65 -22.41
N LEU A 57 -15.16 1.72 -23.73
CA LEU A 57 -14.45 0.76 -24.59
C LEU A 57 -12.98 1.14 -24.69
N ILE A 58 -12.10 0.15 -24.67
CA ILE A 58 -10.68 0.35 -24.94
C ILE A 58 -10.49 0.55 -26.44
N THR A 59 -9.94 1.69 -26.83
CA THR A 59 -9.68 2.04 -28.22
C THR A 59 -8.25 1.78 -28.66
N ALA A 60 -7.31 1.84 -27.75
CA ALA A 60 -5.90 1.57 -28.01
C ALA A 60 -5.23 0.94 -26.78
N VAL A 61 -4.32 -0.01 -27.03
CA VAL A 61 -3.45 -0.61 -26.01
C VAL A 61 -2.02 -0.40 -26.49
N GLN A 62 -1.17 0.20 -25.64
CA GLN A 62 0.19 0.59 -25.99
C GLN A 62 1.26 -0.29 -25.32
N VAL A 63 0.83 -1.35 -24.65
CA VAL A 63 1.70 -2.24 -23.89
C VAL A 63 1.41 -3.69 -24.22
N ALA A 64 2.45 -4.52 -24.12
CA ALA A 64 2.36 -5.98 -24.25
C ALA A 64 2.40 -6.67 -22.90
N ASP A 65 2.03 -7.95 -22.89
CA ASP A 65 2.12 -8.83 -21.72
C ASP A 65 3.56 -8.89 -21.19
N ASN A 66 3.76 -8.84 -19.89
CA ASN A 66 5.06 -8.90 -19.21
C ASN A 66 6.07 -7.82 -19.63
N GLN A 67 5.61 -6.71 -20.21
CA GLN A 67 6.45 -5.59 -20.62
C GLN A 67 6.88 -4.78 -19.40
N GLU A 68 8.13 -4.29 -19.44
CA GLU A 68 8.62 -3.27 -18.53
C GLU A 68 8.00 -1.91 -18.90
N VAL A 69 7.49 -1.20 -17.89
CA VAL A 69 6.85 0.11 -18.03
C VAL A 69 7.44 1.09 -17.05
N THR A 70 7.47 2.35 -17.47
CA THR A 70 7.92 3.46 -16.62
C THR A 70 6.70 4.24 -16.09
N ARG A 71 6.88 4.89 -14.97
CA ARG A 71 5.87 5.76 -14.38
C ARG A 71 5.44 6.85 -15.37
N GLY A 72 4.13 7.00 -15.55
CA GLY A 72 3.56 7.93 -16.50
C GLY A 72 3.45 7.41 -17.93
N GLN A 73 4.00 6.24 -18.26
CA GLN A 73 3.83 5.60 -19.55
C GLN A 73 2.37 5.22 -19.77
N VAL A 74 1.84 5.52 -20.96
CA VAL A 74 0.46 5.17 -21.33
C VAL A 74 0.34 3.66 -21.50
N LEU A 75 -0.63 3.09 -20.81
CA LEU A 75 -0.93 1.66 -20.84
C LEU A 75 -2.00 1.36 -21.88
N PHE A 76 -3.13 2.02 -21.76
CA PHE A 76 -4.25 1.92 -22.69
C PHE A 76 -5.10 3.19 -22.69
N VAL A 77 -5.92 3.34 -23.68
CA VAL A 77 -6.80 4.51 -23.88
C VAL A 77 -8.24 4.05 -24.01
N ILE A 78 -9.12 4.68 -23.24
CA ILE A 78 -10.58 4.51 -23.30
C ILE A 78 -11.15 5.49 -24.33
N ASP A 79 -12.31 5.18 -24.90
CA ASP A 79 -12.99 5.98 -25.92
C ASP A 79 -13.07 7.47 -25.51
N GLN A 80 -12.15 8.26 -26.06
CA GLN A 80 -12.04 9.69 -25.81
C GLN A 80 -13.14 10.50 -26.52
N ALA A 81 -13.68 9.99 -27.62
CA ALA A 81 -14.62 10.75 -28.44
C ALA A 81 -15.89 11.10 -27.65
N ARG A 82 -16.39 10.17 -26.87
CA ARG A 82 -17.54 10.37 -25.99
C ARG A 82 -17.28 11.47 -24.93
N TYR A 83 -16.14 11.43 -24.30
CA TYR A 83 -15.75 12.40 -23.23
C TYR A 83 -15.44 13.78 -23.83
N ALA A 84 -14.83 13.86 -25.01
CA ALA A 84 -14.61 15.10 -25.73
C ALA A 84 -15.93 15.80 -26.14
N LEU A 85 -16.95 15.02 -26.51
CA LEU A 85 -18.30 15.57 -26.77
C LEU A 85 -18.92 16.15 -25.48
N THR A 86 -18.74 15.48 -24.35
CA THR A 86 -19.23 15.95 -23.05
C THR A 86 -18.52 17.26 -22.64
N GLU A 87 -17.21 17.36 -22.87
CA GLU A 87 -16.46 18.60 -22.64
C GLU A 87 -16.98 19.74 -23.48
N ARG A 88 -17.16 19.54 -24.80
CA ARG A 88 -17.70 20.57 -25.70
C ARG A 88 -19.10 21.03 -25.30
N LEU A 89 -19.95 20.11 -24.81
CA LEU A 89 -21.29 20.44 -24.31
C LEU A 89 -21.20 21.34 -23.06
N ALA A 90 -20.29 21.01 -22.13
CA ALA A 90 -20.07 21.82 -20.92
C ALA A 90 -19.48 23.20 -21.28
N GLU A 91 -18.58 23.28 -22.27
CA GLU A 91 -18.05 24.56 -22.76
C GLU A 91 -19.17 25.44 -23.34
N ALA A 92 -20.04 24.87 -24.18
CA ALA A 92 -21.18 25.61 -24.77
C ALA A 92 -22.14 26.10 -23.68
N THR A 93 -22.41 25.28 -22.64
CA THR A 93 -23.23 25.67 -21.50
C THR A 93 -22.61 26.78 -20.71
N LEU A 94 -21.32 26.77 -20.44
CA LEU A 94 -20.59 27.85 -19.77
C LEU A 94 -20.67 29.15 -20.58
N ALA A 95 -20.45 29.05 -21.89
CA ALA A 95 -20.54 30.21 -22.77
C ALA A 95 -21.96 30.86 -22.73
N GLN A 96 -23.02 30.03 -22.73
CA GLN A 96 -24.39 30.49 -22.58
C GLN A 96 -24.63 31.18 -21.24
N ARG A 97 -24.17 30.61 -20.11
CA ARG A 97 -24.32 31.19 -18.78
C ARG A 97 -23.58 32.54 -18.66
N ARG A 98 -22.36 32.64 -19.24
CA ARG A 98 -21.59 33.87 -19.30
C ARG A 98 -22.32 34.95 -20.10
N ALA A 99 -22.95 34.60 -21.22
CA ALA A 99 -23.73 35.57 -22.01
C ALA A 99 -24.96 36.09 -21.24
N THR A 100 -25.68 35.20 -20.54
CA THR A 100 -26.82 35.55 -19.68
C THR A 100 -26.39 36.47 -18.54
N LEU A 101 -25.29 36.14 -17.84
CA LEU A 101 -24.74 37.01 -16.79
C LEU A 101 -24.34 38.41 -17.35
N ALA A 102 -23.70 38.45 -18.51
CA ALA A 102 -23.32 39.70 -19.14
C ALA A 102 -24.55 40.57 -19.48
N GLN A 103 -25.68 39.96 -19.87
CA GLN A 103 -26.93 40.64 -20.08
C GLN A 103 -27.48 41.20 -18.75
N ALA A 104 -27.56 40.38 -17.69
CA ALA A 104 -28.00 40.79 -16.36
C ALA A 104 -27.16 41.96 -15.81
N LYS A 105 -25.83 41.91 -15.97
CA LYS A 105 -24.92 43.00 -15.57
C LYS A 105 -25.21 44.30 -16.32
N ARG A 106 -25.47 44.25 -17.63
CA ARG A 106 -25.85 45.42 -18.41
C ARG A 106 -27.19 46.00 -17.98
N GLU A 107 -28.16 45.15 -17.69
CA GLU A 107 -29.46 45.58 -17.20
C GLU A 107 -29.38 46.25 -15.81
N TYR A 108 -28.65 45.66 -14.90
CA TYR A 108 -28.40 46.20 -13.55
C TYR A 108 -27.68 47.57 -13.64
N ALA A 109 -26.63 47.68 -14.45
CA ALA A 109 -25.88 48.90 -14.64
C ALA A 109 -26.78 50.02 -15.24
N ARG A 110 -27.66 49.70 -16.19
CA ARG A 110 -28.63 50.63 -16.75
C ARG A 110 -29.62 51.11 -15.70
N ASN A 111 -30.20 50.20 -14.89
CA ASN A 111 -31.15 50.52 -13.81
C ASN A 111 -30.51 51.42 -12.75
N LEU A 112 -29.23 51.22 -12.43
CA LEU A 112 -28.49 52.12 -11.54
C LEU A 112 -28.29 53.53 -12.13
N GLN A 113 -28.04 53.63 -13.44
CA GLN A 113 -27.88 54.94 -14.11
C GLN A 113 -29.19 55.74 -14.17
N LEU A 114 -30.33 55.09 -14.26
CA LEU A 114 -31.66 55.73 -14.28
C LEU A 114 -32.07 56.27 -12.90
N GLY A 115 -31.41 55.87 -11.83
CA GLY A 115 -31.63 56.40 -10.47
C GLY A 115 -33.06 56.44 -10.05
N ASN A 116 -33.55 57.65 -9.72
CA ASN A 116 -34.92 57.87 -9.23
C ASN A 116 -36.06 57.63 -10.25
N LEU A 117 -35.74 57.33 -11.51
CA LEU A 117 -36.71 56.97 -12.56
C LEU A 117 -37.09 55.50 -12.54
N VAL A 118 -36.43 54.67 -11.74
CA VAL A 118 -36.72 53.24 -11.57
C VAL A 118 -37.01 52.96 -10.12
N ALA A 119 -38.03 52.11 -9.85
CA ALA A 119 -38.36 51.70 -8.50
C ALA A 119 -37.18 50.97 -7.83
N SER A 120 -36.94 51.19 -6.54
CA SER A 120 -35.83 50.58 -5.80
C SER A 120 -35.94 49.02 -5.79
N GLU A 121 -37.16 48.50 -5.82
CA GLU A 121 -37.43 47.05 -5.94
C GLU A 121 -36.86 46.49 -7.25
N GLN A 122 -36.96 47.23 -8.39
CA GLN A 122 -36.46 46.77 -9.68
C GLN A 122 -34.91 46.78 -9.74
N VAL A 123 -34.29 47.72 -9.02
CA VAL A 123 -32.83 47.73 -8.88
C VAL A 123 -32.38 46.52 -8.07
N GLU A 124 -33.05 46.21 -6.97
CA GLU A 124 -32.72 45.05 -6.14
C GLU A 124 -32.97 43.73 -6.89
N GLU A 125 -34.06 43.63 -7.65
CA GLU A 125 -34.33 42.47 -8.49
C GLU A 125 -33.25 42.25 -9.54
N SER A 126 -32.79 43.33 -10.21
CA SER A 126 -31.71 43.23 -11.21
C SER A 126 -30.36 42.87 -10.58
N ARG A 127 -30.09 43.29 -9.33
CA ARG A 127 -28.94 42.89 -8.57
C ARG A 127 -28.99 41.40 -8.27
N THR A 128 -30.13 40.91 -7.75
CA THR A 128 -30.34 39.48 -7.44
C THR A 128 -30.15 38.60 -8.68
N ARG A 129 -30.57 39.06 -9.88
CA ARG A 129 -30.33 38.37 -11.15
C ARG A 129 -28.85 38.28 -11.49
N VAL A 130 -28.05 39.31 -11.18
CA VAL A 130 -26.60 39.26 -11.36
C VAL A 130 -25.98 38.22 -10.43
N GLU A 131 -26.34 38.24 -9.15
CA GLU A 131 -25.84 37.27 -8.16
C GLU A 131 -26.20 35.84 -8.54
N GLN A 132 -27.43 35.58 -8.98
CA GLN A 132 -27.86 34.28 -9.51
C GLN A 132 -27.08 33.90 -10.78
N GLY A 133 -26.83 34.84 -11.66
CA GLY A 133 -26.04 34.64 -12.89
C GLY A 133 -24.59 34.28 -12.57
N GLU A 134 -23.99 34.88 -11.56
CA GLU A 134 -22.63 34.59 -11.11
C GLU A 134 -22.55 33.17 -10.53
N ALA A 135 -23.53 32.78 -9.70
CA ALA A 135 -23.61 31.42 -9.19
C ALA A 135 -23.79 30.39 -10.33
N ALA A 136 -24.65 30.69 -11.33
CA ALA A 136 -24.86 29.80 -12.47
C ALA A 136 -23.60 29.65 -13.37
N VAL A 137 -22.77 30.70 -13.49
CA VAL A 137 -21.48 30.61 -14.19
C VAL A 137 -20.49 29.77 -13.42
N ALA A 138 -20.44 29.92 -12.09
CA ALA A 138 -19.57 29.11 -11.24
C ALA A 138 -19.92 27.61 -11.34
N ASP A 139 -21.20 27.25 -11.30
CA ASP A 139 -21.69 25.87 -11.47
C ASP A 139 -21.31 25.28 -12.84
N ALA A 140 -21.53 26.06 -13.93
CA ALA A 140 -21.16 25.65 -15.27
C ALA A 140 -19.64 25.50 -15.44
N GLN A 141 -18.82 26.30 -14.72
CA GLN A 141 -17.37 26.17 -14.73
C GLN A 141 -16.93 24.85 -14.07
N VAL A 142 -17.51 24.49 -12.92
CA VAL A 142 -17.24 23.20 -12.23
C VAL A 142 -17.62 22.02 -13.13
N SER A 143 -18.76 22.12 -13.83
CA SER A 143 -19.20 21.10 -14.80
C SER A 143 -18.21 20.92 -15.95
N LEU A 144 -17.66 22.01 -16.48
CA LEU A 144 -16.61 21.96 -17.52
C LEU A 144 -15.31 21.33 -16.98
N ASP A 145 -14.89 21.72 -15.79
CA ASP A 145 -13.66 21.19 -15.18
C ASP A 145 -13.79 19.70 -14.91
N THR A 146 -14.98 19.25 -14.49
CA THR A 146 -15.29 17.82 -14.32
C THR A 146 -15.23 17.06 -15.66
N ALA A 147 -15.78 17.63 -16.73
CA ALA A 147 -15.74 17.03 -18.06
C ALA A 147 -14.29 16.92 -18.58
N LYS A 148 -13.47 17.96 -18.39
CA LYS A 148 -12.04 17.94 -18.73
C LYS A 148 -11.26 16.89 -17.95
N LEU A 149 -11.50 16.80 -16.65
CA LEU A 149 -10.87 15.79 -15.80
C LEU A 149 -11.23 14.37 -16.27
N ASN A 150 -12.50 14.13 -16.61
CA ASN A 150 -12.94 12.83 -17.12
C ASN A 150 -12.28 12.49 -18.46
N LEU A 151 -12.13 13.47 -19.35
CA LEU A 151 -11.40 13.26 -20.61
C LEU A 151 -9.92 12.95 -20.37
N GLN A 152 -9.24 13.63 -19.46
CA GLN A 152 -7.86 13.31 -19.09
C GLN A 152 -7.74 11.88 -18.53
N ARG A 153 -8.71 11.45 -17.71
CA ARG A 153 -8.76 10.12 -17.10
C ARG A 153 -9.08 8.99 -18.07
N THR A 154 -9.39 9.28 -19.35
CA THR A 154 -9.51 8.24 -20.38
C THR A 154 -8.16 7.68 -20.79
N THR A 155 -7.07 8.40 -20.58
CA THR A 155 -5.71 7.93 -20.82
C THR A 155 -5.14 7.33 -19.55
N ILE A 156 -5.03 6.00 -19.51
CA ILE A 156 -4.56 5.30 -18.34
C ILE A 156 -3.05 5.14 -18.42
N VAL A 157 -2.37 5.61 -17.37
CA VAL A 157 -0.90 5.60 -17.27
C VAL A 157 -0.42 4.73 -16.11
N SER A 158 0.82 4.26 -16.19
CA SER A 158 1.43 3.50 -15.08
C SER A 158 1.69 4.42 -13.89
N PRO A 159 1.27 4.05 -12.68
CA PRO A 159 1.55 4.80 -11.47
C PRO A 159 3.00 4.65 -10.97
N VAL A 160 3.70 3.58 -11.37
CA VAL A 160 5.05 3.21 -10.93
C VAL A 160 5.90 2.67 -12.07
N ASP A 161 7.20 2.57 -11.81
CA ASP A 161 8.13 1.83 -12.67
C ASP A 161 8.06 0.36 -12.33
N GLY A 162 7.90 -0.52 -13.33
CA GLY A 162 7.77 -1.94 -13.02
C GLY A 162 7.42 -2.81 -14.21
N TYR A 163 6.89 -3.98 -13.93
CA TYR A 163 6.54 -4.99 -14.93
C TYR A 163 5.05 -5.23 -14.93
N LEU A 164 4.47 -5.24 -16.14
CA LEU A 164 3.09 -5.62 -16.32
C LEU A 164 2.87 -7.10 -16.03
N ASN A 165 1.66 -7.42 -15.57
CA ASN A 165 1.19 -8.79 -15.50
C ASN A 165 1.02 -9.39 -16.90
N ASP A 166 0.85 -10.72 -17.00
CA ASP A 166 0.73 -11.50 -18.24
C ASP A 166 -0.61 -11.29 -19.00
N ARG A 167 -1.44 -10.36 -18.57
CA ARG A 167 -2.75 -10.07 -19.17
C ARG A 167 -2.91 -8.58 -19.43
N ALA A 168 -2.42 -8.11 -20.56
CA ALA A 168 -2.80 -6.80 -21.08
C ALA A 168 -4.26 -6.81 -21.56
N PRO A 169 -5.03 -5.72 -21.34
CA PRO A 169 -6.38 -5.60 -21.87
C PRO A 169 -6.37 -5.58 -23.39
N ARG A 170 -7.52 -5.86 -24.02
CA ARG A 170 -7.61 -5.90 -25.48
C ARG A 170 -8.46 -4.75 -26.01
N VAL A 171 -8.11 -4.28 -27.21
CA VAL A 171 -8.93 -3.30 -27.93
C VAL A 171 -10.33 -3.85 -28.16
N GLY A 172 -11.36 -3.04 -27.88
CA GLY A 172 -12.77 -3.42 -27.95
C GLY A 172 -13.32 -4.01 -26.66
N GLU A 173 -12.51 -4.20 -25.61
CA GLU A 173 -12.98 -4.61 -24.29
C GLU A 173 -13.65 -3.43 -23.58
N TYR A 174 -14.79 -3.67 -22.93
CA TYR A 174 -15.46 -2.66 -22.10
C TYR A 174 -14.97 -2.75 -20.66
N VAL A 175 -14.52 -1.63 -20.12
CA VAL A 175 -14.02 -1.53 -18.74
C VAL A 175 -14.92 -0.63 -17.93
N PRO A 176 -15.42 -1.09 -16.77
CA PRO A 176 -16.14 -0.26 -15.83
C PRO A 176 -15.16 0.54 -14.93
N ALA A 177 -15.58 1.71 -14.50
CA ALA A 177 -14.82 2.52 -13.54
C ALA A 177 -14.64 1.75 -12.21
N GLY A 178 -13.47 1.90 -11.59
CA GLY A 178 -13.12 1.32 -10.30
C GLY A 178 -12.78 -0.18 -10.32
N ARG A 179 -12.87 -0.86 -11.46
CA ARG A 179 -12.47 -2.26 -11.57
C ARG A 179 -11.05 -2.38 -12.13
N ALA A 180 -10.21 -3.10 -11.42
CA ALA A 180 -8.85 -3.37 -11.89
C ALA A 180 -8.87 -4.13 -13.23
N VAL A 181 -8.11 -3.62 -14.19
CA VAL A 181 -7.99 -4.17 -15.56
C VAL A 181 -6.66 -4.88 -15.71
N LEU A 182 -5.61 -4.32 -15.15
CA LEU A 182 -4.26 -4.88 -15.18
C LEU A 182 -3.55 -4.59 -13.85
N SER A 183 -2.41 -5.22 -13.64
CA SER A 183 -1.57 -4.97 -12.47
C SER A 183 -0.12 -4.72 -12.89
N VAL A 184 0.55 -3.84 -12.15
CA VAL A 184 1.96 -3.52 -12.31
C VAL A 184 2.70 -3.95 -11.04
N VAL A 185 3.74 -4.75 -11.20
CA VAL A 185 4.65 -5.14 -10.12
C VAL A 185 5.70 -4.04 -10.00
N ASP A 186 5.73 -3.35 -8.87
CA ASP A 186 6.67 -2.25 -8.63
C ASP A 186 8.11 -2.78 -8.52
N ARG A 187 8.98 -2.32 -9.43
CA ARG A 187 10.39 -2.69 -9.47
C ARG A 187 11.16 -2.29 -8.21
N ASN A 188 10.76 -1.22 -7.54
CA ASN A 188 11.48 -0.66 -6.39
C ASN A 188 11.00 -1.23 -5.04
N SER A 189 9.97 -2.09 -5.06
CA SER A 189 9.35 -2.64 -3.85
C SER A 189 9.78 -4.06 -3.50
N PHE A 190 10.73 -4.63 -4.25
CA PHE A 190 11.17 -6.00 -4.01
C PHE A 190 11.80 -6.16 -2.64
N ARG A 191 11.34 -7.18 -1.94
CA ARG A 191 11.80 -7.58 -0.62
C ARG A 191 11.73 -9.09 -0.47
N VAL A 192 12.35 -9.61 0.57
CA VAL A 192 12.24 -11.03 0.92
C VAL A 192 11.58 -11.16 2.29
N ASP A 193 10.47 -11.87 2.34
CA ASP A 193 9.82 -12.25 3.59
C ASP A 193 10.35 -13.64 3.99
N GLY A 194 11.19 -13.70 5.02
CA GLY A 194 11.70 -14.94 5.58
C GLY A 194 10.82 -15.44 6.73
N TYR A 195 10.35 -16.66 6.65
CA TYR A 195 9.51 -17.28 7.70
C TYR A 195 10.39 -18.06 8.66
N PHE A 196 10.69 -17.45 9.81
CA PHE A 196 11.53 -18.04 10.84
C PHE A 196 10.70 -18.75 11.88
N GLU A 197 11.23 -19.84 12.42
CA GLU A 197 10.65 -20.49 13.58
C GLU A 197 10.71 -19.56 14.80
N GLU A 198 9.67 -19.54 15.61
CA GLU A 198 9.56 -18.70 16.82
C GLU A 198 10.78 -18.86 17.75
N THR A 199 11.34 -20.08 17.83
CA THR A 199 12.53 -20.39 18.64
C THR A 199 13.80 -19.66 18.18
N LYS A 200 13.88 -19.25 16.91
CA LYS A 200 15.05 -18.58 16.31
C LYS A 200 14.96 -17.06 16.34
N LEU A 201 13.78 -16.50 16.65
CA LEU A 201 13.56 -15.04 16.65
C LEU A 201 14.41 -14.30 17.66
N ARG A 202 14.78 -14.95 18.78
CA ARG A 202 15.60 -14.33 19.82
C ARG A 202 16.95 -13.79 19.32
N GLY A 203 17.47 -14.35 18.22
CA GLY A 203 18.74 -13.95 17.61
C GLY A 203 18.58 -12.93 16.48
N ILE A 204 17.37 -12.49 16.16
CA ILE A 204 17.10 -11.60 15.03
C ILE A 204 16.75 -10.21 15.54
N HIS A 205 17.47 -9.19 15.05
CA HIS A 205 17.27 -7.79 15.38
C HIS A 205 17.15 -6.95 14.12
N ILE A 206 16.42 -5.86 14.19
CA ILE A 206 16.27 -4.90 13.09
C ILE A 206 17.65 -4.30 12.76
N GLY A 207 17.95 -4.19 11.46
CA GLY A 207 19.22 -3.67 10.95
C GLY A 207 20.34 -4.71 10.81
N GLN A 208 20.13 -5.96 11.24
CA GLN A 208 21.14 -7.01 11.04
C GLN A 208 21.33 -7.34 9.56
N PRO A 209 22.58 -7.55 9.11
CA PRO A 209 22.86 -7.95 7.75
C PRO A 209 22.37 -9.40 7.51
N VAL A 210 21.87 -9.63 6.30
CA VAL A 210 21.28 -10.90 5.89
C VAL A 210 21.87 -11.33 4.55
N ASP A 211 22.23 -12.60 4.44
CA ASP A 211 22.56 -13.24 3.17
C ASP A 211 21.32 -13.98 2.65
N ILE A 212 20.97 -13.69 1.40
CA ILE A 212 19.78 -14.22 0.75
C ILE A 212 20.22 -15.00 -0.48
N VAL A 213 19.92 -16.29 -0.51
CA VAL A 213 20.18 -17.14 -1.66
C VAL A 213 18.84 -17.48 -2.32
N VAL A 214 18.58 -16.87 -3.48
CA VAL A 214 17.38 -17.18 -4.26
C VAL A 214 17.59 -18.50 -5.00
N MET A 215 16.59 -19.38 -4.98
CA MET A 215 16.69 -20.70 -5.60
C MET A 215 16.98 -20.60 -7.11
N GLY A 216 18.04 -21.26 -7.55
CA GLY A 216 18.48 -21.26 -8.96
C GLY A 216 19.49 -20.15 -9.30
N GLU A 217 19.85 -19.29 -8.34
CA GLU A 217 20.86 -18.26 -8.55
C GLU A 217 22.20 -18.63 -7.88
N PRO A 218 23.32 -18.42 -8.56
CA PRO A 218 24.64 -18.81 -8.01
C PRO A 218 25.17 -17.83 -6.97
N HIS A 219 24.73 -16.56 -7.02
CA HIS A 219 25.24 -15.51 -6.16
C HIS A 219 24.27 -15.13 -5.06
N PRO A 220 24.73 -15.06 -3.78
CA PRO A 220 23.91 -14.58 -2.70
C PRO A 220 23.67 -13.06 -2.82
N LEU A 221 22.44 -12.64 -2.62
CA LEU A 221 22.08 -11.23 -2.46
C LEU A 221 22.34 -10.80 -1.02
N ARG A 222 22.66 -9.53 -0.84
CA ARG A 222 22.81 -8.91 0.48
C ARG A 222 21.61 -8.05 0.81
N GLY A 223 21.28 -8.03 2.09
CA GLY A 223 20.18 -7.22 2.61
C GLY A 223 20.30 -7.06 4.11
N HIS A 224 19.32 -6.39 4.68
CA HIS A 224 19.22 -6.21 6.13
C HIS A 224 17.79 -6.45 6.61
N VAL A 225 17.64 -6.81 7.88
CA VAL A 225 16.34 -6.97 8.52
C VAL A 225 15.67 -5.60 8.66
N GLN A 226 14.56 -5.40 7.97
CA GLN A 226 13.77 -4.17 8.05
C GLN A 226 12.81 -4.18 9.23
N SER A 227 12.06 -5.29 9.37
CA SER A 227 11.04 -5.41 10.42
C SER A 227 10.73 -6.87 10.72
N ILE A 228 10.21 -7.10 11.92
CA ILE A 228 9.66 -8.38 12.37
C ILE A 228 8.18 -8.14 12.62
N VAL A 229 7.32 -9.01 12.10
CA VAL A 229 5.87 -8.88 12.27
C VAL A 229 5.52 -9.03 13.75
N ALA A 230 4.75 -8.07 14.26
CA ALA A 230 4.38 -8.02 15.69
C ALA A 230 3.24 -8.97 16.07
N ALA A 231 2.45 -9.44 15.10
CA ALA A 231 1.32 -10.34 15.33
C ALA A 231 1.17 -11.34 14.19
N ILE A 232 0.83 -12.56 14.52
CA ILE A 232 0.45 -13.63 13.60
C ILE A 232 -0.97 -14.05 13.94
N GLU A 233 -1.72 -14.48 12.93
CA GLU A 233 -3.09 -14.97 13.11
C GLU A 233 -3.06 -16.30 13.86
N ASP A 234 -3.85 -16.39 14.93
CA ASP A 234 -4.08 -17.62 15.68
C ASP A 234 -5.10 -18.47 14.91
N ARG A 235 -4.62 -19.51 14.22
CA ARG A 235 -5.46 -20.40 13.41
C ARG A 235 -6.42 -21.26 14.25
N ASP A 236 -6.11 -21.43 15.54
CA ASP A 236 -6.96 -22.20 16.46
C ASP A 236 -8.13 -21.36 16.99
N ARG A 237 -8.13 -20.06 16.70
CA ARG A 237 -9.13 -19.10 17.12
C ARG A 237 -9.99 -18.65 15.96
N THR A 238 -11.10 -19.34 15.70
CA THR A 238 -12.11 -18.88 14.73
C THR A 238 -13.14 -17.99 15.45
N GLN A 239 -13.56 -16.91 14.82
CA GLN A 239 -14.66 -16.11 15.32
C GLN A 239 -15.97 -16.88 15.12
N GLY A 240 -16.63 -17.24 16.21
CA GLY A 240 -17.98 -17.78 16.15
C GLY A 240 -19.02 -16.74 15.75
N ALA A 241 -20.18 -17.18 15.26
CA ALA A 241 -21.26 -16.31 14.79
C ALA A 241 -21.76 -15.29 15.84
N ASN A 242 -21.46 -15.50 17.12
CA ASN A 242 -21.87 -14.65 18.25
C ASN A 242 -20.73 -13.79 18.82
N LEU A 243 -19.66 -13.52 18.04
CA LEU A 243 -18.45 -12.79 18.48
C LEU A 243 -17.72 -13.43 19.67
N LEU A 244 -18.10 -14.63 20.09
CA LEU A 244 -17.37 -15.39 21.09
C LEU A 244 -16.28 -16.21 20.42
N PRO A 245 -15.08 -16.31 21.03
CA PRO A 245 -13.98 -17.10 20.48
C PRO A 245 -14.37 -18.60 20.50
N ASN A 246 -14.43 -19.19 19.32
CA ASN A 246 -14.57 -20.63 19.19
C ASN A 246 -13.17 -21.24 19.21
N VAL A 247 -12.82 -21.94 20.27
CA VAL A 247 -11.54 -22.63 20.42
C VAL A 247 -11.73 -24.08 20.00
N ASN A 248 -11.06 -24.46 18.93
CA ASN A 248 -11.06 -25.86 18.48
C ASN A 248 -10.22 -26.70 19.47
N PRO A 249 -10.78 -27.72 20.15
CA PRO A 249 -10.03 -28.58 21.05
C PRO A 249 -9.16 -29.53 20.23
N ALA A 250 -8.14 -29.02 19.57
CA ALA A 250 -7.17 -29.84 18.87
C ALA A 250 -6.14 -30.35 19.87
N PHE A 251 -6.21 -31.63 20.20
CA PHE A 251 -5.14 -32.37 20.90
C PHE A 251 -3.98 -32.56 19.93
N SER A 252 -3.13 -31.54 19.76
CA SER A 252 -1.87 -31.75 19.06
C SER A 252 -0.83 -32.23 20.06
N TRP A 253 -0.51 -33.51 20.00
CA TRP A 253 0.55 -34.17 20.74
C TRP A 253 1.92 -33.45 20.60
N VAL A 254 2.19 -32.87 19.43
CA VAL A 254 3.41 -32.09 19.15
C VAL A 254 3.01 -30.68 18.80
N ARG A 255 3.40 -29.71 19.63
CA ARG A 255 3.33 -28.28 19.27
C ARG A 255 4.46 -27.98 18.28
N LEU A 256 4.09 -27.76 17.03
CA LEU A 256 5.02 -27.22 16.05
C LEU A 256 5.23 -25.75 16.33
N ALA A 257 6.48 -25.30 16.32
CA ALA A 257 6.81 -23.87 16.43
C ALA A 257 6.14 -23.09 15.28
N GLN A 258 5.51 -22.00 15.62
CA GLN A 258 4.90 -21.14 14.63
C GLN A 258 5.98 -20.43 13.81
N ARG A 259 5.65 -20.06 12.57
CA ARG A 259 6.54 -19.32 11.68
C ARG A 259 6.17 -17.86 11.69
N VAL A 260 7.14 -17.04 12.01
CA VAL A 260 6.98 -15.59 12.06
C VAL A 260 7.68 -14.96 10.86
N PRO A 261 6.98 -14.16 10.05
CA PRO A 261 7.59 -13.48 8.92
C PRO A 261 8.50 -12.34 9.38
N VAL A 262 9.72 -12.37 8.87
CA VAL A 262 10.73 -11.32 9.03
C VAL A 262 10.95 -10.70 7.66
N ARG A 263 10.74 -9.39 7.57
CA ARG A 263 10.94 -8.64 6.32
C ARG A 263 12.38 -8.23 6.18
N VAL A 264 12.97 -8.57 5.04
CA VAL A 264 14.34 -8.24 4.66
C VAL A 264 14.31 -7.39 3.40
N VAL A 265 14.95 -6.24 3.46
CA VAL A 265 15.17 -5.35 2.30
C VAL A 265 16.50 -5.69 1.67
N LEU A 266 16.55 -5.67 0.34
CA LEU A 266 17.75 -5.89 -0.45
C LEU A 266 18.55 -4.58 -0.50
N ASP A 267 19.85 -4.65 -0.22
CA ASP A 267 20.73 -3.48 -0.27
C ASP A 267 21.21 -3.22 -1.70
N GLU A 268 21.58 -4.29 -2.40
CA GLU A 268 22.04 -4.23 -3.78
C GLU A 268 21.44 -5.40 -4.57
N VAL A 269 20.84 -5.08 -5.71
CA VAL A 269 20.37 -6.06 -6.69
C VAL A 269 21.19 -5.88 -7.94
N PRO A 270 21.97 -6.89 -8.39
CA PRO A 270 22.73 -6.83 -9.63
C PRO A 270 21.79 -6.58 -10.84
N ASP A 271 22.25 -5.81 -11.82
CA ASP A 271 21.44 -5.45 -13.00
C ASP A 271 21.06 -6.66 -13.86
N ASP A 272 21.86 -7.72 -13.83
CA ASP A 272 21.60 -8.99 -14.50
C ASP A 272 20.63 -9.91 -13.77
N PHE A 273 20.24 -9.55 -12.53
CA PHE A 273 19.36 -10.34 -11.69
C PHE A 273 17.90 -10.00 -11.96
N ARG A 274 17.20 -10.91 -12.63
CA ARG A 274 15.75 -10.74 -12.84
C ARG A 274 14.98 -11.10 -11.58
N MET A 275 14.51 -10.06 -10.87
CA MET A 275 13.60 -10.23 -9.72
C MET A 275 12.22 -10.68 -10.19
N ILE A 276 11.74 -11.79 -9.62
CA ILE A 276 10.39 -12.31 -9.86
C ILE A 276 9.75 -12.54 -8.49
N ALA A 277 8.62 -11.89 -8.26
CA ALA A 277 7.83 -12.11 -7.04
C ALA A 277 7.32 -13.57 -6.98
N GLY A 278 7.37 -14.17 -5.80
CA GLY A 278 6.97 -15.57 -5.60
C GLY A 278 8.12 -16.58 -5.63
N ARG A 279 9.34 -16.22 -6.07
CA ARG A 279 10.51 -17.13 -6.00
C ARG A 279 10.86 -17.44 -4.55
N THR A 280 11.33 -18.67 -4.32
CA THR A 280 11.77 -19.12 -3.01
C THR A 280 13.22 -18.72 -2.76
N ALA A 281 13.52 -18.34 -1.54
CA ALA A 281 14.86 -17.95 -1.10
C ALA A 281 15.23 -18.59 0.23
N THR A 282 16.51 -18.84 0.44
CA THR A 282 17.08 -19.15 1.74
C THR A 282 17.57 -17.85 2.36
N VAL A 283 17.18 -17.58 3.59
CA VAL A 283 17.51 -16.36 4.31
C VAL A 283 18.34 -16.72 5.53
N ALA A 284 19.56 -16.20 5.63
CA ALA A 284 20.48 -16.41 6.75
C ALA A 284 20.87 -15.07 7.37
N VAL A 285 20.43 -14.83 8.60
CA VAL A 285 20.79 -13.61 9.33
C VAL A 285 22.18 -13.78 9.93
N ARG A 286 23.07 -12.84 9.66
CA ARG A 286 24.41 -12.86 10.21
C ARG A 286 24.38 -12.42 11.68
N THR A 287 24.77 -13.32 12.55
CA THR A 287 24.95 -13.04 13.99
C THR A 287 26.37 -12.54 14.30
N ASP A 288 26.99 -11.78 13.40
CA ASP A 288 28.30 -11.22 13.66
C ASP A 288 28.21 -10.21 14.81
N THR A 289 28.57 -10.70 15.97
CA THR A 289 28.81 -9.93 17.20
C THR A 289 30.15 -9.16 17.11
N ARG A 290 30.47 -8.54 16.01
CA ARG A 290 31.34 -7.37 16.02
C ARG A 290 30.46 -6.17 16.20
N ARG A 291 30.20 -5.82 17.45
CA ARG A 291 30.00 -4.44 17.85
C ARG A 291 31.24 -3.68 17.35
N ASP A 292 31.17 -3.13 16.17
CA ASP A 292 31.94 -1.94 15.85
C ASP A 292 31.30 -0.79 16.66
N ASP A 293 31.68 -0.81 17.92
CA ASP A 293 31.54 0.29 18.89
C ASP A 293 32.51 1.41 18.45
N LYS A 294 32.25 2.00 17.28
CA LYS A 294 32.90 3.22 16.78
C LYS A 294 31.96 4.03 15.90
N THR A 295 30.83 4.42 16.44
CA THR A 295 30.18 5.65 16.01
C THR A 295 29.43 6.23 17.19
N LYS A 296 30.18 6.95 18.01
CA LYS A 296 29.70 7.93 18.97
C LYS A 296 28.83 8.91 18.17
N PRO A 297 27.55 9.07 18.46
CA PRO A 297 26.77 10.11 17.80
C PRO A 297 27.33 11.45 18.23
N ALA A 298 27.72 12.28 17.28
CA ALA A 298 28.04 13.67 17.49
C ALA A 298 26.82 14.35 18.15
N ALA A 299 26.98 14.72 19.39
CA ALA A 299 26.10 15.62 20.09
C ALA A 299 26.10 16.96 19.34
N GLY A 300 24.99 17.38 18.80
CA GLY A 300 24.84 18.68 18.19
C GLY A 300 23.73 18.76 17.15
N ALA A 301 22.49 18.56 17.55
CA ALA A 301 21.37 19.15 16.84
C ALA A 301 20.35 19.63 17.89
N SER A 302 20.29 20.94 17.99
CA SER A 302 19.40 21.78 18.74
C SER A 302 17.97 21.31 18.73
N ALA A 303 17.40 21.14 19.91
CA ALA A 303 15.98 20.95 20.14
C ALA A 303 15.20 22.16 19.62
N ALA A 304 14.49 22.02 18.53
CA ALA A 304 13.44 22.95 18.16
C ALA A 304 12.24 22.71 19.08
N THR A 305 12.03 23.64 19.97
CA THR A 305 10.90 23.74 20.89
C THR A 305 9.61 23.88 20.10
N VAL A 306 8.74 22.86 20.14
CA VAL A 306 7.37 22.94 19.68
C VAL A 306 6.55 23.65 20.78
N PRO A 307 5.82 24.74 20.48
CA PRO A 307 4.94 25.36 21.44
C PRO A 307 3.71 24.49 21.72
N PRO A 308 3.15 24.46 22.94
CA PRO A 308 2.00 23.64 23.27
C PRO A 308 0.73 24.17 22.60
N ALA A 309 0.02 23.27 21.92
CA ALA A 309 -1.29 23.53 21.36
C ALA A 309 -2.29 23.80 22.51
N SER A 310 -2.92 24.96 22.46
CA SER A 310 -4.02 25.38 23.31
C SER A 310 -5.25 24.51 23.07
N SER A 311 -5.75 23.90 24.15
CA SER A 311 -7.02 23.18 24.20
C SER A 311 -8.20 24.12 23.94
N PRO A 312 -9.20 23.77 23.14
CA PRO A 312 -10.46 24.47 23.13
C PRO A 312 -11.38 23.96 24.26
N ALA A 313 -11.96 24.94 24.93
CA ALA A 313 -12.88 24.81 26.04
C ALA A 313 -14.14 23.98 25.70
N SER A 314 -14.53 23.18 26.66
CA SER A 314 -15.81 22.52 26.79
C SER A 314 -16.98 23.48 26.81
N SER A 315 -18.01 23.26 26.00
CA SER A 315 -19.36 23.81 26.18
C SER A 315 -20.40 22.69 26.28
N PRO A 316 -21.46 22.87 27.06
CA PRO A 316 -22.21 21.76 27.60
C PRO A 316 -23.35 21.29 26.70
N ALA A 317 -23.73 20.05 26.97
CA ALA A 317 -24.83 19.33 26.39
C ALA A 317 -26.20 20.02 26.59
N SER A 318 -27.01 20.06 25.55
CA SER A 318 -28.45 20.11 25.66
C SER A 318 -29.03 18.95 24.82
N ALA A 319 -29.67 18.04 25.57
CA ALA A 319 -30.53 17.00 25.00
C ALA A 319 -31.87 17.59 24.56
N PRO A 320 -32.51 17.04 23.55
CA PRO A 320 -33.96 16.99 23.54
C PRO A 320 -34.51 15.56 23.47
N ALA A 321 -35.65 15.49 24.12
CA ALA A 321 -36.51 14.39 24.47
C ALA A 321 -36.96 13.48 23.31
N ALA A 322 -37.30 12.27 23.74
CA ALA A 322 -38.01 11.23 23.02
C ALA A 322 -39.40 11.66 22.53
N SER A 323 -39.73 11.18 21.34
CA SER A 323 -41.12 10.88 20.98
C SER A 323 -41.18 9.71 20.01
N ALA A 324 -41.69 8.58 20.50
CA ALA A 324 -42.24 7.51 19.68
C ALA A 324 -43.63 7.89 19.15
N PRO A 325 -44.04 7.34 18.02
CA PRO A 325 -45.37 6.74 17.95
C PRO A 325 -45.38 5.35 17.28
N ALA A 326 -46.01 4.45 17.98
CA ALA A 326 -47.19 3.67 17.65
C ALA A 326 -47.26 2.87 16.35
N ALA A 327 -47.47 1.60 16.55
CA ALA A 327 -47.81 0.54 15.63
C ALA A 327 -49.07 0.82 14.78
N ALA A 328 -49.06 0.33 13.55
CA ALA A 328 -50.27 -0.05 12.83
C ALA A 328 -50.02 -1.32 12.01
N SER A 329 -50.70 -2.36 12.39
CA SER A 329 -50.92 -3.64 11.72
C SER A 329 -51.89 -3.47 10.52
N ALA A 330 -51.62 -4.19 9.42
CA ALA A 330 -52.62 -4.70 8.46
C ALA A 330 -51.92 -5.72 7.55
N THR A 331 -52.12 -6.97 7.69
CA THR A 331 -53.05 -7.99 7.18
C THR A 331 -53.50 -7.80 5.72
N GLY A 332 -53.27 -8.85 4.89
CA GLY A 332 -53.90 -9.10 3.57
C GLY A 332 -52.93 -9.78 2.65
N ALA A 333 -52.86 -11.05 2.48
CA ALA A 333 -53.64 -12.10 1.82
C ALA A 333 -53.59 -12.03 0.28
N SER A 334 -53.04 -13.14 -0.29
CA SER A 334 -53.35 -13.91 -1.50
C SER A 334 -53.38 -13.21 -2.88
N GLN A 335 -52.56 -13.61 -3.80
CA GLN A 335 -52.65 -14.62 -4.88
C GLN A 335 -51.30 -14.84 -5.50
#